data_df7f05fa7d45c2def144f6596f7095c9
#
_entry.id   df7f05fa7d45c2def144f6596f7095c9
#
_cell.length_a   1.000
_cell.length_b   1.000
_cell.length_c   1.000
_cell.angle_alpha   90.00
_cell.angle_beta   90.00
_cell.angle_gamma   90.00
#
_symmetry.space_group_name_H-M   'P 1'
#
loop_
_entity.id
_entity.type
_entity.pdbx_description
1 polymer ?
#
loop_
_entity_poly.entity_id
_entity_poly.type
_entity_poly.pdbx_seq_one_letter_code
_entity_poly.pdbx_strand_id
1 'polypeptide(L)'
;IRKFLVSKGSSYKDDRNFTVIEAKSKLSPYINYGIISSKWCLVKAMENNNGFLDEGDKGIVHWVSEILWREFYKHIIYNFPKVSMGKPFISNTSNIKWNIDESALNRWKKGETGIPIVDAGMREMNETGLDA
;
A
#
# COMPACT_ATOMS: atom_id res chain seq x y z
N ILE A 1 12.54 4.90 -8.47
CA ILE A 1 12.16 3.53 -8.88
C ILE A 1 13.37 2.69 -9.25
N ARG A 2 14.27 3.14 -10.12
CA ARG A 2 15.45 2.36 -10.55
C ARG A 2 16.30 1.91 -9.35
N LYS A 3 16.61 2.84 -8.42
CA LYS A 3 17.35 2.51 -7.20
C LYS A 3 16.66 1.40 -6.41
N PHE A 4 15.35 1.48 -6.23
CA PHE A 4 14.57 0.46 -5.52
C PHE A 4 14.65 -0.90 -6.23
N LEU A 5 14.34 -0.97 -7.53
CA LEU A 5 14.33 -2.23 -8.28
C LEU A 5 15.69 -2.93 -8.27
N VAL A 6 16.79 -2.18 -8.44
CA VAL A 6 18.15 -2.74 -8.45
C VAL A 6 18.59 -3.22 -7.06
N SER A 7 18.26 -2.48 -5.98
CA SER A 7 18.82 -2.75 -4.64
C SER A 7 17.91 -3.57 -3.74
N LYS A 8 16.58 -3.53 -3.96
CA LYS A 8 15.57 -4.12 -3.07
C LYS A 8 14.51 -4.93 -3.81
N GLY A 9 14.49 -4.88 -5.15
CA GLY A 9 13.46 -5.51 -5.97
C GLY A 9 13.36 -7.00 -5.69
N SER A 10 14.48 -7.71 -5.72
CA SER A 10 14.53 -9.17 -5.57
C SER A 10 14.14 -9.66 -4.17
N SER A 11 14.47 -8.91 -3.12
CA SER A 11 14.10 -9.26 -1.75
C SER A 11 12.73 -8.75 -1.33
N TYR A 12 12.10 -7.91 -2.15
CA TYR A 12 10.85 -7.22 -1.79
C TYR A 12 9.75 -8.13 -1.26
N LYS A 13 9.57 -9.30 -1.85
CA LYS A 13 8.52 -10.25 -1.45
C LYS A 13 8.67 -10.70 0.01
N ASP A 14 9.89 -10.95 0.43
CA ASP A 14 10.19 -11.50 1.75
C ASP A 14 10.31 -10.37 2.79
N ASP A 15 10.95 -9.26 2.43
CA ASP A 15 11.27 -8.16 3.34
C ASP A 15 10.10 -7.22 3.62
N ARG A 16 9.12 -7.12 2.69
CA ARG A 16 8.02 -6.14 2.80
C ARG A 16 7.16 -6.25 4.06
N ASN A 17 7.10 -7.43 4.65
CA ASN A 17 6.27 -7.69 5.84
C ASN A 17 7.00 -7.36 7.15
N PHE A 18 8.28 -7.04 7.09
CA PHE A 18 9.07 -6.67 8.26
C PHE A 18 9.14 -5.14 8.38
N THR A 19 8.50 -4.59 9.40
CA THR A 19 8.44 -3.13 9.64
C THR A 19 9.82 -2.51 9.92
N VAL A 20 10.77 -3.30 10.42
CA VAL A 20 12.15 -2.86 10.71
C VAL A 20 13.00 -2.73 9.44
N ILE A 21 12.61 -3.43 8.35
CA ILE A 21 13.37 -3.44 7.10
C ILE A 21 12.83 -2.37 6.16
N GLU A 22 13.70 -1.47 5.72
CA GLU A 22 13.35 -0.45 4.73
C GLU A 22 13.22 -1.05 3.32
N ALA A 23 12.25 -1.97 3.12
CA ALA A 23 12.06 -2.73 1.89
C ALA A 23 11.12 -2.06 0.88
N LYS A 24 10.42 -1.00 1.27
CA LYS A 24 9.36 -0.41 0.46
C LYS A 24 9.88 0.57 -0.59
N SER A 25 9.14 0.68 -1.70
CA SER A 25 9.49 1.60 -2.79
C SER A 25 9.24 3.08 -2.46
N LYS A 26 8.33 3.36 -1.52
CA LYS A 26 7.85 4.71 -1.15
C LYS A 26 7.32 5.52 -2.35
N LEU A 27 6.78 4.83 -3.38
CA LEU A 27 6.31 5.47 -4.62
C LEU A 27 4.81 5.80 -4.60
N SER A 28 4.06 5.34 -3.60
CA SER A 28 2.61 5.53 -3.53
C SER A 28 2.16 6.99 -3.64
N PRO A 29 2.79 7.99 -2.97
CA PRO A 29 2.40 9.38 -3.15
C PRO A 29 2.61 9.87 -4.59
N TYR A 30 3.73 9.55 -5.19
CA TYR A 30 4.07 9.97 -6.56
C TYR A 30 3.12 9.39 -7.61
N ILE A 31 2.69 8.12 -7.42
CA ILE A 31 1.70 7.48 -8.28
C ILE A 31 0.32 8.08 -8.03
N ASN A 32 -0.02 8.38 -6.77
CA ASN A 32 -1.32 8.92 -6.42
C ASN A 32 -1.55 10.33 -6.98
N TYR A 33 -0.54 11.18 -6.91
CA TYR A 33 -0.57 12.53 -7.49
C TYR A 33 -0.29 12.55 -9.00
N GLY A 34 -0.08 11.40 -9.64
CA GLY A 34 0.17 11.31 -11.09
C GLY A 34 1.55 11.84 -11.54
N ILE A 35 2.48 12.06 -10.60
CA ILE A 35 3.86 12.47 -10.91
C ILE A 35 4.57 11.38 -11.71
N ILE A 36 4.29 10.12 -11.38
CA ILE A 36 4.70 8.96 -12.15
C ILE A 36 3.49 8.08 -12.47
N SER A 37 3.47 7.48 -13.67
CA SER A 37 2.38 6.58 -14.05
C SER A 37 2.66 5.14 -13.62
N SER A 38 1.58 4.39 -13.28
CA SER A 38 1.66 2.95 -13.04
C SER A 38 2.27 2.21 -14.25
N LYS A 39 1.89 2.62 -15.47
CA LYS A 39 2.45 2.06 -16.70
C LYS A 39 3.97 2.20 -16.79
N TRP A 40 4.50 3.37 -16.44
CA TRP A 40 5.94 3.60 -16.40
C TRP A 40 6.62 2.72 -15.34
N CYS A 41 5.97 2.51 -14.19
CA CYS A 41 6.46 1.59 -13.16
C CYS A 41 6.58 0.15 -13.69
N LEU A 42 5.59 -0.33 -14.45
CA LEU A 42 5.62 -1.66 -15.07
C LEU A 42 6.74 -1.80 -16.11
N VAL A 43 6.92 -0.78 -16.96
CA VAL A 43 8.04 -0.76 -17.94
C VAL A 43 9.38 -0.88 -17.21
N LYS A 44 9.57 -0.13 -16.10
CA LYS A 44 10.81 -0.22 -15.32
C LYS A 44 10.99 -1.56 -14.60
N ALA A 45 9.91 -2.21 -14.19
CA ALA A 45 9.95 -3.58 -13.67
C ALA A 45 10.42 -4.57 -14.75
N MET A 46 9.83 -4.52 -15.94
CA MET A 46 10.25 -5.35 -17.08
C MET A 46 11.73 -5.18 -17.42
N GLU A 47 12.22 -3.94 -17.49
CA GLU A 47 13.63 -3.65 -17.79
C GLU A 47 14.58 -4.30 -16.75
N ASN A 48 14.14 -4.50 -15.50
CA ASN A 48 14.93 -5.11 -14.43
C ASN A 48 14.59 -6.59 -14.20
N ASN A 49 13.69 -7.17 -14.99
CA ASN A 49 13.22 -8.54 -14.86
C ASN A 49 13.22 -9.28 -16.22
N ASN A 50 14.26 -9.10 -17.00
CA ASN A 50 14.46 -9.77 -18.31
C ASN A 50 13.28 -9.65 -19.28
N GLY A 51 12.48 -8.58 -19.18
CA GLY A 51 11.31 -8.34 -20.03
C GLY A 51 10.00 -8.95 -19.53
N PHE A 52 9.99 -9.64 -18.40
CA PHE A 52 8.81 -10.32 -17.86
C PHE A 52 8.12 -9.51 -16.76
N LEU A 53 6.78 -9.59 -16.66
CA LEU A 53 5.97 -9.03 -15.58
C LEU A 53 5.47 -10.08 -14.58
N ASP A 54 5.26 -11.30 -15.04
CA ASP A 54 4.61 -12.41 -14.32
C ASP A 54 5.57 -13.61 -14.08
N GLU A 55 6.76 -13.56 -14.67
CA GLU A 55 7.82 -14.56 -14.53
C GLU A 55 9.13 -13.91 -14.08
N GLY A 56 10.15 -14.72 -13.77
CA GLY A 56 11.50 -14.29 -13.42
C GLY A 56 11.68 -14.04 -11.93
N ASP A 57 12.16 -12.86 -11.56
CA ASP A 57 12.45 -12.51 -10.17
C ASP A 57 11.18 -12.37 -9.32
N LYS A 58 11.03 -13.23 -8.32
CA LYS A 58 9.83 -13.33 -7.49
C LYS A 58 9.53 -12.05 -6.69
N GLY A 59 10.54 -11.30 -6.31
CA GLY A 59 10.37 -10.03 -5.60
C GLY A 59 9.81 -8.96 -6.53
N ILE A 60 10.35 -8.85 -7.74
CA ILE A 60 9.89 -7.90 -8.76
C ILE A 60 8.46 -8.25 -9.21
N VAL A 61 8.19 -9.53 -9.48
CA VAL A 61 6.82 -10.00 -9.83
C VAL A 61 5.83 -9.66 -8.72
N HIS A 62 6.20 -9.86 -7.47
CA HIS A 62 5.34 -9.49 -6.35
C HIS A 62 5.12 -7.97 -6.25
N TRP A 63 6.15 -7.16 -6.49
CA TRP A 63 5.98 -5.71 -6.53
C TRP A 63 5.09 -5.25 -7.70
N VAL A 64 5.19 -5.91 -8.87
CA VAL A 64 4.28 -5.68 -10.01
C VAL A 64 2.83 -5.97 -9.61
N SER A 65 2.57 -7.05 -8.87
CA SER A 65 1.22 -7.39 -8.41
C SER A 65 0.61 -6.28 -7.54
N GLU A 66 1.40 -5.56 -6.73
CA GLU A 66 0.90 -4.42 -5.94
C GLU A 66 0.46 -3.24 -6.84
N ILE A 67 1.14 -3.02 -7.95
CA ILE A 67 0.72 -2.01 -8.95
C ILE A 67 -0.60 -2.44 -9.61
N LEU A 68 -0.75 -3.74 -9.92
CA LEU A 68 -1.98 -4.29 -10.51
C LEU A 68 -3.15 -4.23 -9.52
N TRP A 69 -2.93 -4.53 -8.23
CA TRP A 69 -3.94 -4.37 -7.19
C TRP A 69 -4.48 -2.94 -7.10
N ARG A 70 -3.62 -1.95 -7.24
CA ARG A 70 -4.04 -0.55 -7.29
C ARG A 70 -5.00 -0.27 -8.46
N GLU A 71 -4.73 -0.78 -9.64
CA GLU A 71 -5.63 -0.63 -10.79
C GLU A 71 -6.94 -1.41 -10.60
N PHE A 72 -6.88 -2.62 -10.02
CA PHE A 72 -8.07 -3.38 -9.64
C PHE A 72 -9.01 -2.57 -8.74
N TYR A 73 -8.49 -1.95 -7.68
CA TYR A 73 -9.32 -1.12 -6.79
C TYR A 73 -9.91 0.11 -7.47
N LYS A 74 -9.25 0.69 -8.47
CA LYS A 74 -9.85 1.76 -9.29
C LYS A 74 -11.06 1.26 -10.06
N HIS A 75 -11.00 0.05 -10.64
CA HIS A 75 -12.15 -0.57 -11.29
C HIS A 75 -13.30 -0.85 -10.31
N ILE A 76 -12.98 -1.26 -9.09
CA ILE A 76 -14.00 -1.41 -8.03
C ILE A 76 -14.69 -0.08 -7.76
N ILE A 77 -13.96 0.99 -7.54
CA ILE A 77 -14.56 2.32 -7.28
C ILE A 77 -15.36 2.83 -8.49
N TYR A 78 -14.88 2.59 -9.71
CA TYR A 78 -15.59 2.96 -10.93
C TYR A 78 -16.94 2.24 -11.05
N ASN A 79 -16.97 0.93 -10.79
CA ASN A 79 -18.19 0.12 -10.90
C ASN A 79 -19.12 0.27 -9.68
N PHE A 80 -18.59 0.64 -8.52
CA PHE A 80 -19.33 0.79 -7.26
C PHE A 80 -19.06 2.15 -6.62
N PRO A 81 -19.42 3.28 -7.28
CA PRO A 81 -19.08 4.63 -6.82
C PRO A 81 -19.68 4.96 -5.44
N LYS A 82 -20.72 4.25 -5.00
CA LYS A 82 -21.27 4.40 -3.65
C LYS A 82 -20.26 4.22 -2.53
N VAL A 83 -19.21 3.43 -2.76
CA VAL A 83 -18.16 3.14 -1.77
C VAL A 83 -17.33 4.40 -1.49
N SER A 84 -17.02 5.19 -2.51
CA SER A 84 -16.31 6.47 -2.35
C SER A 84 -17.15 7.55 -1.64
N MET A 85 -18.47 7.34 -1.53
CA MET A 85 -19.42 8.23 -0.85
C MET A 85 -19.70 7.78 0.59
N GLY A 86 -18.85 6.95 1.19
CA GLY A 86 -19.00 6.46 2.55
C GLY A 86 -20.11 5.42 2.74
N LYS A 87 -20.64 4.85 1.65
CA LYS A 87 -21.64 3.78 1.73
C LYS A 87 -20.95 2.41 1.68
N PRO A 88 -21.47 1.40 2.38
CA PRO A 88 -20.86 0.09 2.41
C PRO A 88 -20.92 -0.60 1.05
N PHE A 89 -19.89 -1.38 0.74
CA PHE A 89 -19.85 -2.24 -0.45
C PHE A 89 -20.96 -3.31 -0.39
N ILE A 90 -21.07 -3.98 0.76
CA ILE A 90 -22.12 -4.97 1.06
C ILE A 90 -23.20 -4.28 1.92
N SER A 91 -24.42 -4.23 1.42
CA SER A 91 -25.51 -3.47 2.06
C SER A 91 -25.79 -3.90 3.52
N ASN A 92 -25.63 -5.18 3.85
CA ASN A 92 -25.87 -5.69 5.20
C ASN A 92 -24.90 -5.12 6.25
N THR A 93 -23.74 -4.60 5.83
CA THR A 93 -22.74 -4.03 6.74
C THR A 93 -23.08 -2.59 7.17
N SER A 94 -24.14 -1.98 6.59
CA SER A 94 -24.59 -0.65 6.99
C SER A 94 -25.10 -0.57 8.43
N ASN A 95 -25.52 -1.70 9.00
CA ASN A 95 -26.08 -1.78 10.35
C ASN A 95 -25.05 -2.13 11.44
N ILE A 96 -23.76 -2.19 11.08
CA ILE A 96 -22.68 -2.43 12.06
C ILE A 96 -22.62 -1.24 13.02
N LYS A 97 -22.80 -1.54 14.30
CA LYS A 97 -22.58 -0.53 15.36
C LYS A 97 -21.09 -0.40 15.62
N TRP A 98 -20.53 0.74 15.22
CA TRP A 98 -19.15 1.07 15.50
C TRP A 98 -18.98 1.51 16.94
N ASN A 99 -17.88 1.13 17.56
CA ASN A 99 -17.52 1.67 18.86
C ASN A 99 -17.06 3.13 18.67
N ILE A 100 -17.76 4.06 19.34
CA ILE A 100 -17.44 5.49 19.31
C ILE A 100 -16.78 5.82 20.64
N ASP A 101 -15.46 5.60 20.72
CA ASP A 101 -14.62 5.95 21.85
C ASP A 101 -13.56 6.97 21.38
N GLU A 102 -13.81 8.24 21.65
CA GLU A 102 -12.90 9.32 21.26
C GLU A 102 -11.53 9.20 21.95
N SER A 103 -11.48 8.69 23.19
CA SER A 103 -10.23 8.47 23.91
C SER A 103 -9.39 7.40 23.23
N ALA A 104 -10.01 6.26 22.86
CA ALA A 104 -9.34 5.19 22.11
C ALA A 104 -8.87 5.68 20.74
N LEU A 105 -9.71 6.44 20.02
CA LEU A 105 -9.35 7.02 18.73
C LEU A 105 -8.15 7.98 18.85
N ASN A 106 -8.12 8.81 19.87
CA ASN A 106 -7.01 9.73 20.08
C ASN A 106 -5.71 9.01 20.43
N ARG A 107 -5.77 7.95 21.26
CA ARG A 107 -4.60 7.09 21.51
C ARG A 107 -4.10 6.43 20.23
N TRP A 108 -5.01 5.91 19.40
CA TRP A 108 -4.66 5.32 18.10
C TRP A 108 -3.97 6.35 17.20
N LYS A 109 -4.55 7.54 17.02
CA LYS A 109 -3.94 8.63 16.22
C LYS A 109 -2.53 9.00 16.65
N LYS A 110 -2.25 8.92 17.95
CA LYS A 110 -0.92 9.25 18.52
C LYS A 110 0.06 8.09 18.52
N GLY A 111 -0.37 6.85 18.22
CA GLY A 111 0.44 5.65 18.38
C GLY A 111 0.70 5.32 19.85
N GLU A 112 -0.35 5.39 20.68
CA GLU A 112 -0.36 5.19 22.13
C GLU A 112 -1.42 4.17 22.56
N THR A 113 -1.71 3.18 21.70
CA THR A 113 -2.71 2.15 21.97
C THR A 113 -2.23 1.11 22.98
N GLY A 114 -0.92 0.96 23.14
CA GLY A 114 -0.28 -0.10 23.91
C GLY A 114 -0.08 -1.40 23.09
N ILE A 115 -0.42 -1.40 21.80
CA ILE A 115 -0.17 -2.51 20.88
C ILE A 115 1.04 -2.12 20.03
N PRO A 116 2.23 -2.72 20.23
CA PRO A 116 3.49 -2.22 19.68
C PRO A 116 3.49 -2.05 18.16
N ILE A 117 2.93 -3.02 17.41
CA ILE A 117 2.90 -2.96 15.93
C ILE A 117 1.97 -1.84 15.43
N VAL A 118 0.84 -1.60 16.09
CA VAL A 118 -0.08 -0.51 15.75
C VAL A 118 0.56 0.84 16.06
N ASP A 119 1.18 0.95 17.22
CA ASP A 119 1.82 2.18 17.67
C ASP A 119 3.01 2.56 16.79
N ALA A 120 3.81 1.56 16.37
CA ALA A 120 4.92 1.76 15.43
C ALA A 120 4.43 2.30 14.08
N GLY A 121 3.41 1.68 13.48
CA GLY A 121 2.84 2.12 12.20
C GLY A 121 2.26 3.54 12.29
N MET A 122 1.51 3.85 13.35
CA MET A 122 0.93 5.19 13.54
C MET A 122 2.01 6.26 13.75
N ARG A 123 3.09 5.95 14.44
CA ARG A 123 4.22 6.89 14.61
C ARG A 123 4.95 7.14 13.29
N GLU A 124 5.23 6.07 12.52
CA GLU A 124 5.82 6.20 11.18
C GLU A 124 4.93 7.05 10.27
N MET A 125 3.63 6.81 10.27
CA MET A 125 2.68 7.61 9.48
C MET A 125 2.65 9.08 9.92
N ASN A 126 2.69 9.37 11.22
CA ASN A 126 2.71 10.74 11.74
C ASN A 126 4.00 11.49 11.38
N GLU A 127 5.14 10.79 11.32
CA GLU A 127 6.44 11.38 11.01
C GLU A 127 6.65 11.55 9.50
N THR A 128 6.23 10.57 8.70
CA THR A 128 6.60 10.49 7.28
C THR A 128 5.44 10.72 6.31
N GLY A 129 4.20 10.63 6.79
CA GLY A 129 2.99 10.57 5.95
C GLY A 129 2.86 9.25 5.18
N LEU A 130 3.67 8.26 5.48
CA LEU A 130 3.67 6.94 4.85
C LEU A 130 3.45 5.87 5.91
N ASP A 131 2.54 4.95 5.62
CA ASP A 131 2.31 3.76 6.43
C ASP A 131 3.32 2.65 6.06
N ALA A 132 3.71 1.89 7.07
CA ALA A 132 4.63 0.76 6.93
C ALA A 132 3.97 -0.47 6.30
#